data_9d434b63d12cb34a5d8312f86cda43ec
#
_entry.id   9d434b63d12cb34a5d8312f86cda43ec
#
_cell.length_a   1.000
_cell.length_b   1.000
_cell.length_c   1.000
_cell.angle_alpha   90.00
_cell.angle_beta   90.00
_cell.angle_gamma   90.00
#
_symmetry.space_group_name_H-M   'P 1'
#
loop_
_entity.id
_entity.type
_entity.pdbx_description
1 polymer ?
#
loop_
_entity_poly.entity_id
_entity_poly.type
_entity_poly.pdbx_seq_one_letter_code
_entity_poly.pdbx_strand_id
1 'polypeptide(L)'
;FNYTKPGSEDLNYYTDIPKEYNVSVQVFDDLWMDLYDLFEELRNLFKEEGLEPWTSCEFDFTRDGKLNVSFDYIDWANSEFGQMGREHYYMYKKFGIWPEKEYAINWVKKIKDYVKEQDEAEL
;
A
#
# COMPACT_ATOMS: atom_id res chain seq x y z
N PHE A 1 4.63 -4.88 -1.64
CA PHE A 1 4.88 -3.54 -2.21
C PHE A 1 5.00 -3.60 -3.73
N ASN A 2 4.92 -2.45 -4.33
CA ASN A 2 5.04 -2.29 -5.78
C ASN A 2 6.13 -1.25 -6.06
N TYR A 3 6.70 -1.32 -7.25
CA TYR A 3 7.74 -0.40 -7.68
C TYR A 3 7.61 -0.07 -9.17
N THR A 4 8.20 1.05 -9.58
CA THR A 4 8.31 1.42 -10.99
C THR A 4 9.79 1.47 -11.40
N LYS A 5 10.06 1.19 -12.67
CA LYS A 5 11.40 1.32 -13.24
C LYS A 5 11.62 2.74 -13.78
N PRO A 6 12.86 3.22 -13.86
CA PRO A 6 13.14 4.52 -14.47
C PRO A 6 12.56 4.62 -15.89
N GLY A 7 11.83 5.72 -16.14
CA GLY A 7 11.21 5.97 -17.44
C GLY A 7 9.94 5.19 -17.75
N SER A 8 9.42 4.44 -16.78
CA SER A 8 8.16 3.69 -16.93
C SER A 8 7.17 4.10 -15.85
N GLU A 9 5.89 4.15 -16.22
CA GLU A 9 4.77 4.34 -15.28
C GLU A 9 4.13 3.00 -14.89
N ASP A 10 4.60 1.88 -15.47
CA ASP A 10 4.08 0.56 -15.20
C ASP A 10 4.43 0.11 -13.79
N LEU A 11 3.43 -0.40 -13.09
CA LEU A 11 3.57 -0.92 -11.73
C LEU A 11 4.06 -2.36 -11.77
N ASN A 12 5.20 -2.61 -11.10
CA ASN A 12 5.77 -3.96 -10.98
C ASN A 12 5.55 -4.47 -9.55
N TYR A 13 5.31 -5.77 -9.43
CA TYR A 13 5.12 -6.41 -8.14
C TYR A 13 6.47 -6.84 -7.54
N TYR A 14 6.62 -6.72 -6.23
CA TYR A 14 7.83 -7.13 -5.52
C TYR A 14 8.21 -8.60 -5.76
N THR A 15 7.24 -9.47 -6.01
CA THR A 15 7.47 -10.89 -6.29
C THR A 15 8.27 -11.15 -7.56
N ASP A 16 8.35 -10.18 -8.46
CA ASP A 16 9.09 -10.28 -9.71
C ASP A 16 10.58 -9.93 -9.57
N ILE A 17 10.98 -9.34 -8.44
CA ILE A 17 12.35 -8.88 -8.21
C ILE A 17 13.41 -9.97 -8.37
N PRO A 18 13.25 -11.18 -7.79
CA PRO A 18 14.27 -12.22 -7.94
C PRO A 18 14.55 -12.58 -9.39
N LYS A 19 13.53 -12.71 -10.20
CA LYS A 19 13.65 -13.03 -11.63
C LYS A 19 14.17 -11.85 -12.44
N GLU A 20 13.61 -10.67 -12.21
CA GLU A 20 13.91 -9.44 -12.96
C GLU A 20 15.37 -9.00 -12.78
N TYR A 21 15.88 -9.07 -11.57
CA TYR A 21 17.22 -8.58 -11.20
C TYR A 21 18.22 -9.68 -10.87
N ASN A 22 17.88 -10.93 -11.16
CA ASN A 22 18.74 -12.09 -10.88
C ASN A 22 19.21 -12.13 -9.42
N VAL A 23 18.32 -11.85 -8.51
CA VAL A 23 18.57 -11.91 -7.07
C VAL A 23 18.23 -13.30 -6.55
N SER A 24 19.07 -13.85 -5.65
CA SER A 24 18.77 -15.11 -4.98
C SER A 24 17.42 -15.04 -4.25
N VAL A 25 16.58 -16.07 -4.45
CA VAL A 25 15.28 -16.17 -3.76
C VAL A 25 15.46 -16.14 -2.24
N GLN A 26 16.49 -16.81 -1.72
CA GLN A 26 16.79 -16.81 -0.27
C GLN A 26 17.12 -15.42 0.25
N VAL A 27 17.97 -14.67 -0.44
CA VAL A 27 18.31 -13.29 -0.06
C VAL A 27 17.08 -12.39 -0.12
N PHE A 28 16.27 -12.54 -1.15
CA PHE A 28 15.02 -11.78 -1.30
C PHE A 28 14.05 -12.09 -0.15
N ASP A 29 13.83 -13.37 0.16
CA ASP A 29 12.90 -13.77 1.22
C ASP A 29 13.36 -13.26 2.59
N ASP A 30 14.66 -13.32 2.89
CA ASP A 30 15.23 -12.82 4.14
C ASP A 30 15.00 -11.30 4.28
N LEU A 31 15.25 -10.54 3.23
CA LEU A 31 15.02 -9.08 3.23
C LEU A 31 13.53 -8.74 3.33
N TRP A 32 12.69 -9.51 2.66
CA TRP A 32 11.24 -9.31 2.73
C TRP A 32 10.71 -9.55 4.14
N MET A 33 11.18 -10.60 4.81
CA MET A 33 10.82 -10.89 6.20
C MET A 33 11.32 -9.79 7.14
N ASP A 34 12.53 -9.29 6.95
CA ASP A 34 13.05 -8.17 7.74
C ASP A 34 12.18 -6.92 7.58
N LEU A 35 11.76 -6.62 6.36
CA LEU A 35 10.87 -5.49 6.08
C LEU A 35 9.50 -5.66 6.77
N TYR A 36 8.93 -6.85 6.68
CA TYR A 36 7.68 -7.20 7.35
C TYR A 36 7.79 -6.98 8.86
N ASP A 37 8.85 -7.51 9.47
CA ASP A 37 9.08 -7.38 10.92
C ASP A 37 9.23 -5.92 11.35
N LEU A 38 9.90 -5.09 10.54
CA LEU A 38 10.05 -3.65 10.81
C LEU A 38 8.71 -2.91 10.79
N PHE A 39 7.82 -3.21 9.86
CA PHE A 39 6.48 -2.63 9.85
C PHE A 39 5.65 -3.09 11.04
N GLU A 40 5.78 -4.33 11.45
CA GLU A 40 5.10 -4.86 12.65
C GLU A 40 5.62 -4.16 13.92
N GLU A 41 6.94 -4.00 14.05
CA GLU A 41 7.56 -3.24 15.16
C GLU A 41 7.06 -1.79 15.18
N LEU A 42 6.98 -1.14 14.03
CA LEU A 42 6.46 0.23 13.93
C LEU A 42 5.03 0.33 14.44
N ARG A 43 4.18 -0.61 14.06
CA ARG A 43 2.79 -0.67 14.54
C ARG A 43 2.71 -0.92 16.05
N ASN A 44 3.56 -1.79 16.57
CA ASN A 44 3.63 -2.08 18.01
C ASN A 44 4.12 -0.87 18.82
N LEU A 45 5.04 -0.09 18.29
CA LEU A 45 5.49 1.16 18.93
C LEU A 45 4.35 2.14 19.14
N PHE A 46 3.43 2.25 18.19
CA PHE A 46 2.23 3.08 18.35
C PHE A 46 1.41 2.63 19.57
N LYS A 47 1.22 1.32 19.75
CA LYS A 47 0.51 0.76 20.91
C LYS A 47 1.24 1.06 22.22
N GLU A 48 2.56 0.87 22.25
CA GLU A 48 3.40 1.09 23.44
C GLU A 48 3.39 2.56 23.87
N GLU A 49 3.34 3.47 22.92
CA GLU A 49 3.28 4.93 23.19
C GLU A 49 1.86 5.43 23.46
N GLY A 50 0.88 4.54 23.55
CA GLY A 50 -0.51 4.89 23.82
C GLY A 50 -1.23 5.54 22.64
N LEU A 51 -0.68 5.41 21.43
CA LEU A 51 -1.29 5.88 20.19
C LEU A 51 -2.17 4.79 19.58
N GLU A 52 -3.19 5.21 18.85
CA GLU A 52 -4.02 4.25 18.11
C GLU A 52 -3.18 3.56 17.03
N PRO A 53 -3.18 2.21 16.96
CA PRO A 53 -2.44 1.51 15.92
C PRO A 53 -3.11 1.74 14.57
N TRP A 54 -2.32 2.14 13.59
CA TRP A 54 -2.78 2.33 12.22
C TRP A 54 -3.21 0.99 11.59
N THR A 55 -4.13 1.06 10.65
CA THR A 55 -4.61 -0.11 9.89
C THR A 55 -3.88 -0.28 8.58
N SER A 56 -3.37 0.81 8.02
CA SER A 56 -2.63 0.82 6.77
C SER A 56 -1.56 1.91 6.81
N CYS A 57 -0.44 1.65 6.12
CA CYS A 57 0.67 2.57 5.99
C CYS A 57 1.03 2.72 4.52
N GLU A 58 1.13 3.96 4.05
CA GLU A 58 1.71 4.28 2.74
C GLU A 58 3.16 4.72 2.95
N PHE A 59 4.07 4.01 2.31
CA PHE A 59 5.51 4.27 2.37
C PHE A 59 6.00 4.51 0.95
N ASP A 60 6.22 5.78 0.60
CA ASP A 60 6.67 6.17 -0.73
C ASP A 60 8.14 6.57 -0.68
N PHE A 61 8.98 5.81 -1.35
CA PHE A 61 10.40 6.06 -1.49
C PHE A 61 10.73 6.35 -2.95
N THR A 62 11.30 7.51 -3.22
CA THR A 62 11.65 7.92 -4.58
C THR A 62 13.13 7.77 -4.85
N ARG A 63 13.49 7.71 -6.13
CA ARG A 63 14.87 7.52 -6.58
C ARG A 63 15.84 8.61 -6.11
N ASP A 64 15.34 9.83 -5.92
CA ASP A 64 16.12 10.97 -5.40
C ASP A 64 16.29 10.95 -3.87
N GLY A 65 15.88 9.86 -3.23
CA GLY A 65 16.05 9.64 -1.80
C GLY A 65 14.98 10.28 -0.92
N LYS A 66 13.89 10.76 -1.49
CA LYS A 66 12.77 11.29 -0.71
C LYS A 66 11.88 10.18 -0.19
N LEU A 67 11.55 10.28 1.09
CA LEU A 67 10.66 9.35 1.77
C LEU A 67 9.44 10.09 2.30
N ASN A 68 8.26 9.60 1.94
CA ASN A 68 6.99 10.02 2.53
C ASN A 68 6.32 8.83 3.18
N VAL A 69 5.90 9.00 4.42
CA VAL A 69 5.17 7.96 5.16
C VAL A 69 3.86 8.56 5.65
N SER A 70 2.77 7.87 5.39
CA SER A 70 1.45 8.25 5.91
C SER A 70 0.73 7.03 6.46
N PHE A 71 -0.14 7.26 7.42
CA PHE A 71 -0.90 6.23 8.09
C PHE A 71 -2.39 6.50 7.94
N ASP A 72 -3.19 5.46 7.82
CA ASP A 72 -4.63 5.58 7.90
C ASP A 72 -5.22 4.62 8.93
N TYR A 73 -6.46 4.87 9.28
CA TYR A 73 -7.20 4.16 10.33
C TYR A 73 -8.53 3.61 9.79
N ILE A 74 -8.62 3.47 8.48
CA ILE A 74 -9.79 2.90 7.80
C ILE A 74 -9.97 1.43 8.20
N ASP A 75 -11.18 1.02 8.48
CA ASP A 75 -11.48 -0.38 8.84
C ASP A 75 -11.53 -1.27 7.60
N TRP A 76 -10.35 -1.52 7.03
CA TRP A 76 -10.22 -2.37 5.86
C TRP A 76 -10.55 -3.84 6.14
N ALA A 77 -10.29 -4.33 7.35
CA ALA A 77 -10.51 -5.72 7.72
C ALA A 77 -11.98 -6.12 7.66
N ASN A 78 -12.89 -5.22 7.99
CA ASN A 78 -14.33 -5.44 7.93
C ASN A 78 -14.96 -4.91 6.63
N SER A 79 -14.15 -4.41 5.71
CA SER A 79 -14.63 -3.98 4.40
C SER A 79 -14.77 -5.17 3.44
N GLU A 80 -15.52 -4.97 2.36
CA GLU A 80 -15.61 -5.93 1.27
C GLU A 80 -14.41 -5.88 0.31
N PHE A 81 -13.47 -4.95 0.53
CA PHE A 81 -12.40 -4.63 -0.43
C PHE A 81 -11.14 -5.41 -0.16
N GLY A 82 -10.70 -6.18 -1.16
CA GLY A 82 -9.44 -6.90 -1.14
C GLY A 82 -8.26 -6.06 -1.64
N GLN A 83 -7.11 -6.69 -1.69
CA GLN A 83 -5.85 -6.04 -2.07
C GLN A 83 -5.91 -5.40 -3.47
N MET A 84 -6.46 -6.09 -4.46
CA MET A 84 -6.51 -5.58 -5.84
C MET A 84 -7.33 -4.29 -5.95
N GLY A 85 -8.50 -4.24 -5.30
CA GLY A 85 -9.33 -3.05 -5.28
C GLY A 85 -8.63 -1.88 -4.59
N ARG A 86 -7.94 -2.14 -3.49
CA ARG A 86 -7.18 -1.13 -2.74
C ARG A 86 -5.99 -0.61 -3.53
N GLU A 87 -5.29 -1.46 -4.30
CA GLU A 87 -4.21 -1.03 -5.20
C GLU A 87 -4.72 -0.09 -6.30
N HIS A 88 -5.83 -0.42 -6.93
CA HIS A 88 -6.46 0.45 -7.93
C HIS A 88 -6.89 1.79 -7.33
N TYR A 89 -7.44 1.77 -6.12
CA TYR A 89 -7.80 2.99 -5.41
C TYR A 89 -6.56 3.85 -5.07
N TYR A 90 -5.47 3.23 -4.65
CA TYR A 90 -4.20 3.90 -4.41
C TYR A 90 -3.69 4.61 -5.67
N MET A 91 -3.69 3.93 -6.82
CA MET A 91 -3.26 4.50 -8.09
C MET A 91 -4.12 5.69 -8.51
N TYR A 92 -5.42 5.59 -8.30
CA TYR A 92 -6.35 6.69 -8.54
C TYR A 92 -6.08 7.88 -7.60
N LYS A 93 -5.99 7.63 -6.30
CA LYS A 93 -5.80 8.68 -5.29
C LYS A 93 -4.46 9.39 -5.45
N LYS A 94 -3.39 8.64 -5.70
CA LYS A 94 -2.02 9.15 -5.75
C LYS A 94 -1.68 9.81 -7.08
N PHE A 95 -2.07 9.18 -8.19
CA PHE A 95 -1.63 9.56 -9.54
C PHE A 95 -2.77 9.97 -10.48
N GLY A 96 -4.01 9.89 -10.05
CA GLY A 96 -5.16 10.15 -10.92
C GLY A 96 -5.38 9.09 -11.99
N ILE A 97 -4.79 7.89 -11.82
CA ILE A 97 -4.88 6.80 -12.80
C ILE A 97 -6.07 5.91 -12.49
N TRP A 98 -7.03 5.88 -13.40
CA TRP A 98 -8.18 4.98 -13.33
C TRP A 98 -7.84 3.63 -13.95
N PRO A 99 -8.37 2.52 -13.39
CA PRO A 99 -8.24 1.21 -14.05
C PRO A 99 -9.04 1.17 -15.34
N GLU A 100 -8.64 0.28 -16.26
CA GLU A 100 -9.31 0.14 -17.56
C GLU A 100 -10.61 -0.68 -17.51
N LYS A 101 -10.64 -1.67 -16.61
CA LYS A 101 -11.78 -2.58 -16.50
C LYS A 101 -12.92 -1.98 -15.70
N GLU A 102 -14.14 -2.12 -16.21
CA GLU A 102 -15.35 -1.57 -15.58
C GLU A 102 -15.51 -2.04 -14.11
N TYR A 103 -15.28 -3.32 -13.84
CA TYR A 103 -15.39 -3.84 -12.48
C TYR A 103 -14.39 -3.18 -11.53
N ALA A 104 -13.18 -2.90 -12.01
CA ALA A 104 -12.15 -2.24 -11.21
C ALA A 104 -12.45 -0.74 -11.01
N ILE A 105 -13.02 -0.09 -12.01
CA ILE A 105 -13.54 1.29 -11.88
C ILE A 105 -14.62 1.34 -10.78
N ASN A 106 -15.51 0.37 -10.77
CA ASN A 106 -16.56 0.28 -9.76
C ASN A 106 -15.98 0.05 -8.36
N TRP A 107 -14.92 -0.76 -8.23
CA TRP A 107 -14.20 -0.90 -6.95
C TRP A 107 -13.64 0.42 -6.45
N VAL A 108 -12.99 1.18 -7.31
CA VAL A 108 -12.43 2.49 -6.94
C VAL A 108 -13.52 3.43 -6.45
N LYS A 109 -14.65 3.49 -7.15
CA LYS A 109 -15.79 4.33 -6.76
C LYS A 109 -16.35 3.92 -5.40
N LYS A 110 -16.57 2.64 -5.18
CA LYS A 110 -17.08 2.10 -3.91
C LYS A 110 -16.11 2.35 -2.75
N ILE A 111 -14.81 2.15 -2.97
CA ILE A 111 -13.79 2.42 -1.95
C ILE A 111 -13.77 3.90 -1.60
N LYS A 112 -13.87 4.76 -2.60
CA LYS A 112 -13.93 6.21 -2.39
C LYS A 112 -15.08 6.62 -1.49
N ASP A 113 -16.27 6.05 -1.73
CA ASP A 113 -17.43 6.30 -0.89
C ASP A 113 -17.24 5.75 0.53
N TYR A 114 -16.71 4.54 0.65
CA TYR A 114 -16.43 3.89 1.93
C TYR A 114 -15.44 4.72 2.78
N VAL A 115 -14.33 5.17 2.18
CA VAL A 115 -13.34 6.01 2.87
C VAL A 115 -13.98 7.31 3.35
N LYS A 116 -14.81 7.93 2.53
CA LYS A 116 -15.52 9.15 2.89
C LYS A 116 -16.47 8.93 4.08
N GLU A 117 -17.20 7.83 4.09
CA GLU A 117 -18.10 7.46 5.20
C GLU A 117 -17.33 7.25 6.51
N GLN A 118 -16.14 6.61 6.44
CA GLN A 118 -15.27 6.42 7.59
C GLN A 118 -14.76 7.74 8.15
N ASP A 119 -14.33 8.65 7.28
CA ASP A 119 -13.85 9.97 7.68
C ASP A 119 -14.96 10.82 8.31
N GLU A 120 -16.17 10.77 7.77
CA GLU A 120 -17.33 11.46 8.32
C GLU A 120 -17.77 10.88 9.68
N ALA A 121 -17.61 9.58 9.89
CA ALA A 121 -17.94 8.93 11.16
C ALA A 121 -17.00 9.32 12.31
N GLU A 122 -15.78 9.75 12.00
CA GLU A 122 -14.79 10.22 13.00
C GLU A 122 -15.05 11.68 13.46
N LEU A 123 -15.87 12.40 12.75
CA LEU A 123 -16.26 13.76 13.12
C LEU A 123 -17.40 13.75 14.15
#